data_4020a443fb1f5e96c4c4b2ebf914b043
#
_entry.id   4020a443fb1f5e96c4c4b2ebf914b043
#
_cell.length_a   1.000
_cell.length_b   1.000
_cell.length_c   1.000
_cell.angle_alpha   90.00
_cell.angle_beta   90.00
_cell.angle_gamma   90.00
#
_symmetry.space_group_name_H-M   'P 1'
#
loop_
_entity.id
_entity.type
_entity.pdbx_description
1 polymer ?
#
loop_
_entity_poly.entity_id
_entity_poly.type
_entity_poly.pdbx_seq_one_letter_code
_entity_poly.pdbx_strand_id
1 'polypeptide(L)'
;MKTSTLFLSFYLCLITFSCTYTSEKDLVEPNDTSEPITYSNQIKTIFDSNCIACHSSPAINGAGVSLTTYSSVKSAIENTNLIDRINWQTGQGGFMPLGGTRLPQNLIDLIIQWQSEGFVE
;
A
#
# COMPACT_ATOMS: atom_id res chain seq x y z
N MET A 1 -43.57 -48.20 13.51
CA MET A 1 -42.32 -48.18 12.75
C MET A 1 -42.25 -47.08 11.68
N LYS A 2 -42.86 -45.89 11.89
CA LYS A 2 -42.85 -44.77 10.92
C LYS A 2 -42.13 -43.51 11.40
N THR A 3 -41.67 -43.45 12.63
CA THR A 3 -41.01 -42.29 13.22
C THR A 3 -39.49 -42.33 13.09
N SER A 4 -38.89 -43.50 12.93
CA SER A 4 -37.43 -43.67 12.84
C SER A 4 -36.82 -43.17 11.49
N THR A 5 -37.59 -43.26 10.40
CA THR A 5 -37.14 -42.82 9.08
C THR A 5 -37.15 -41.29 8.92
N LEU A 6 -37.99 -40.58 9.65
CA LEU A 6 -38.06 -39.12 9.62
C LEU A 6 -36.84 -38.47 10.30
N PHE A 7 -36.35 -39.06 11.39
CA PHE A 7 -35.16 -38.57 12.10
C PHE A 7 -33.87 -38.80 11.29
N LEU A 8 -33.79 -39.88 10.53
CA LEU A 8 -32.62 -40.17 9.72
C LEU A 8 -32.50 -39.21 8.51
N SER A 9 -33.66 -38.80 7.94
CA SER A 9 -33.69 -37.84 6.81
C SER A 9 -33.33 -36.42 7.27
N PHE A 10 -33.71 -36.04 8.50
CA PHE A 10 -33.39 -34.71 9.06
C PHE A 10 -31.92 -34.59 9.45
N TYR A 11 -31.30 -35.70 9.90
CA TYR A 11 -29.88 -35.71 10.27
C TYR A 11 -28.96 -35.66 9.04
N LEU A 12 -29.39 -36.20 7.89
CA LEU A 12 -28.60 -36.18 6.64
C LEU A 12 -28.57 -34.79 5.98
N CYS A 13 -29.58 -33.94 6.27
CA CYS A 13 -29.64 -32.58 5.70
C CYS A 13 -28.74 -31.56 6.43
N LEU A 14 -28.22 -31.89 7.62
CA LEU A 14 -27.41 -31.01 8.45
C LEU A 14 -25.91 -31.04 8.10
N ILE A 15 -25.47 -31.96 7.23
CA ILE A 15 -24.03 -32.12 6.91
C ILE A 15 -23.61 -31.40 5.64
N THR A 16 -24.50 -30.69 4.94
CA THR A 16 -24.15 -30.04 3.65
C THR A 16 -23.88 -28.55 3.73
N PHE A 17 -23.91 -27.93 4.92
CA PHE A 17 -23.50 -26.54 5.10
C PHE A 17 -22.10 -26.46 5.71
N SER A 18 -21.12 -27.05 5.07
CA SER A 18 -19.71 -26.66 5.28
C SER A 18 -19.41 -25.51 4.34
N CYS A 19 -19.72 -24.29 4.75
CA CYS A 19 -19.11 -23.10 4.15
C CYS A 19 -17.63 -23.16 4.49
N THR A 20 -16.81 -23.56 3.53
CA THR A 20 -15.38 -23.27 3.55
C THR A 20 -15.22 -21.76 3.44
N TYR A 21 -15.01 -21.12 4.59
CA TYR A 21 -14.57 -19.73 4.66
C TYR A 21 -13.13 -19.71 4.17
N THR A 22 -12.96 -19.50 2.87
CA THR A 22 -11.65 -19.15 2.34
C THR A 22 -11.35 -17.75 2.83
N SER A 23 -10.49 -17.64 3.82
CA SER A 23 -9.99 -16.36 4.28
C SER A 23 -9.25 -15.71 3.12
N GLU A 24 -9.70 -14.53 2.68
CA GLU A 24 -9.02 -13.69 1.68
C GLU A 24 -7.61 -13.24 2.12
N LYS A 25 -7.10 -13.79 3.22
CA LYS A 25 -5.73 -13.56 3.69
C LYS A 25 -4.65 -14.24 2.85
N ASP A 26 -5.03 -15.21 1.99
CA ASP A 26 -4.08 -15.96 1.17
C ASP A 26 -3.80 -15.32 -0.21
N LEU A 27 -4.37 -14.14 -0.50
CA LEU A 27 -4.13 -13.44 -1.76
C LEU A 27 -3.18 -12.25 -1.64
N VAL A 28 -2.61 -12.01 -0.47
CA VAL A 28 -1.40 -11.22 -0.37
C VAL A 28 -0.26 -12.23 -0.31
N GLU A 29 0.09 -12.79 -1.46
CA GLU A 29 1.42 -13.34 -1.62
C GLU A 29 2.40 -12.29 -1.08
N PRO A 30 3.29 -12.62 -0.14
CA PRO A 30 4.43 -11.76 0.11
C PRO A 30 5.06 -11.61 -1.27
N ASN A 31 5.14 -10.36 -1.74
CA ASN A 31 5.70 -10.04 -3.04
C ASN A 31 7.18 -10.45 -2.98
N ASP A 32 7.44 -11.74 -3.13
CA ASP A 32 8.76 -12.29 -3.44
C ASP A 32 9.03 -11.95 -4.90
N THR A 33 9.01 -10.65 -5.19
CA THR A 33 9.52 -10.14 -6.42
C THR A 33 11.04 -10.22 -6.30
N SER A 34 11.58 -11.28 -6.88
CA SER A 34 13.00 -11.42 -7.21
C SER A 34 13.50 -10.26 -8.11
N GLU A 35 12.63 -9.38 -8.52
CA GLU A 35 12.89 -8.19 -9.31
C GLU A 35 13.17 -7.01 -8.37
N PRO A 36 14.27 -6.29 -8.58
CA PRO A 36 14.61 -5.12 -7.77
C PRO A 36 13.51 -4.05 -7.89
N ILE A 37 13.26 -3.35 -6.80
CA ILE A 37 12.34 -2.20 -6.82
C ILE A 37 13.01 -1.08 -7.61
N THR A 38 12.35 -0.64 -8.68
CA THR A 38 12.86 0.44 -9.50
C THR A 38 11.95 1.66 -9.46
N TYR A 39 12.54 2.82 -9.74
CA TYR A 39 11.75 4.04 -9.87
C TYR A 39 10.70 3.90 -10.97
N SER A 40 11.11 3.42 -12.13
CA SER A 40 10.26 3.34 -13.32
C SER A 40 9.07 2.41 -13.15
N ASN A 41 9.24 1.28 -12.49
CA ASN A 41 8.20 0.26 -12.38
C ASN A 41 7.21 0.52 -11.24
N GLN A 42 7.72 0.88 -10.04
CA GLN A 42 6.88 0.94 -8.84
C GLN A 42 6.81 2.35 -8.25
N ILE A 43 7.97 2.99 -8.03
CA ILE A 43 8.06 4.20 -7.22
C ILE A 43 7.41 5.40 -7.90
N LYS A 44 7.65 5.57 -9.21
CA LYS A 44 7.04 6.65 -9.99
C LYS A 44 5.51 6.68 -9.85
N THR A 45 4.87 5.54 -9.95
CA THR A 45 3.40 5.44 -9.84
C THR A 45 2.89 5.86 -8.47
N ILE A 46 3.63 5.55 -7.39
CA ILE A 46 3.27 5.98 -6.03
C ILE A 46 3.28 7.51 -5.93
N PHE A 47 4.35 8.15 -6.41
CA PHE A 47 4.49 9.60 -6.36
C PHE A 47 3.48 10.31 -7.28
N ASP A 48 3.29 9.82 -8.50
CA ASP A 48 2.35 10.37 -9.47
C ASP A 48 0.91 10.36 -8.94
N SER A 49 0.52 9.30 -8.24
CA SER A 49 -0.84 9.16 -7.74
C SER A 49 -1.12 9.93 -6.44
N ASN A 50 -0.09 10.20 -5.63
CA ASN A 50 -0.30 10.68 -4.27
C ASN A 50 0.37 12.03 -3.96
N CYS A 51 1.32 12.48 -4.76
CA CYS A 51 2.19 13.60 -4.39
C CYS A 51 2.18 14.76 -5.40
N ILE A 52 2.18 14.47 -6.72
CA ILE A 52 2.40 15.48 -7.76
C ILE A 52 1.26 16.50 -7.87
N ALA A 53 0.08 16.24 -7.29
CA ALA A 53 -1.00 17.22 -7.24
C ALA A 53 -0.57 18.55 -6.57
N CYS A 54 0.38 18.49 -5.63
CA CYS A 54 0.99 19.66 -5.00
C CYS A 54 2.48 19.79 -5.33
N HIS A 55 3.18 18.68 -5.41
CA HIS A 55 4.61 18.59 -5.69
C HIS A 55 4.93 18.47 -7.20
N SER A 56 4.19 19.21 -8.01
CA SER A 56 4.41 19.35 -9.46
C SER A 56 5.70 20.11 -9.81
N SER A 57 5.94 20.37 -11.08
CA SER A 57 7.06 21.19 -11.53
C SER A 57 6.54 22.39 -12.37
N PRO A 58 6.55 23.60 -11.83
CA PRO A 58 6.94 23.99 -10.46
C PRO A 58 5.98 23.45 -9.39
N ALA A 59 6.46 23.29 -8.16
CA ALA A 59 5.64 22.90 -7.02
C ALA A 59 4.62 24.02 -6.69
N ILE A 60 3.41 23.63 -6.28
CA ILE A 60 2.28 24.54 -6.01
C ILE A 60 1.76 24.33 -4.57
N ASN A 61 0.78 25.13 -4.18
CA ASN A 61 0.09 25.01 -2.88
C ASN A 61 1.03 25.01 -1.65
N GLY A 62 2.17 25.72 -1.75
CA GLY A 62 3.15 25.80 -0.65
C GLY A 62 4.07 24.59 -0.52
N ALA A 63 4.02 23.65 -1.48
CA ALA A 63 5.00 22.56 -1.53
C ALA A 63 6.39 23.09 -1.87
N GLY A 64 7.36 22.79 -1.01
CA GLY A 64 8.73 23.34 -1.17
C GLY A 64 9.62 22.58 -2.15
N VAL A 65 9.17 21.41 -2.63
CA VAL A 65 9.95 20.52 -3.52
C VAL A 65 9.07 19.96 -4.63
N SER A 66 9.63 19.74 -5.81
CA SER A 66 9.00 18.97 -6.89
C SER A 66 9.32 17.49 -6.71
N LEU A 67 8.36 16.61 -7.03
CA LEU A 67 8.51 15.15 -6.93
C LEU A 67 8.13 14.45 -8.25
N THR A 68 8.41 15.09 -9.39
CA THR A 68 7.98 14.64 -10.71
C THR A 68 9.01 13.82 -11.49
N THR A 69 10.25 13.74 -10.99
CA THR A 69 11.34 13.03 -11.67
C THR A 69 12.10 12.14 -10.70
N TYR A 70 12.78 11.12 -11.22
CA TYR A 70 13.67 10.27 -10.43
C TYR A 70 14.62 11.09 -9.55
N SER A 71 15.35 12.02 -10.16
CA SER A 71 16.35 12.81 -9.43
C SER A 71 15.74 13.71 -8.37
N SER A 72 14.56 14.29 -8.62
CA SER A 72 13.90 15.14 -7.62
C SER A 72 13.34 14.33 -6.45
N VAL A 73 12.80 13.15 -6.70
CA VAL A 73 12.31 12.24 -5.64
C VAL A 73 13.47 11.71 -4.80
N LYS A 74 14.53 11.22 -5.44
CA LYS A 74 15.74 10.76 -4.76
C LYS A 74 16.32 11.88 -3.89
N SER A 75 16.52 13.07 -4.44
CA SER A 75 17.05 14.21 -3.69
C SER A 75 16.15 14.61 -2.51
N ALA A 76 14.83 14.54 -2.65
CA ALA A 76 13.91 14.83 -1.57
C ALA A 76 14.01 13.80 -0.43
N ILE A 77 14.20 12.52 -0.75
CA ILE A 77 14.39 11.47 0.26
C ILE A 77 15.73 11.65 0.99
N GLU A 78 16.79 11.94 0.26
CA GLU A 78 18.14 12.07 0.82
C GLU A 78 18.35 13.35 1.65
N ASN A 79 17.71 14.46 1.26
CA ASN A 79 18.02 15.78 1.79
C ASN A 79 16.88 16.45 2.57
N THR A 80 15.75 15.78 2.72
CA THR A 80 14.61 16.28 3.50
C THR A 80 14.09 15.20 4.45
N ASN A 81 13.06 15.53 5.21
CA ASN A 81 12.36 14.59 6.09
C ASN A 81 11.15 13.92 5.38
N LEU A 82 11.24 13.65 4.07
CA LEU A 82 10.13 13.08 3.30
C LEU A 82 9.63 11.76 3.90
N ILE A 83 10.55 10.84 4.20
CA ILE A 83 10.20 9.52 4.76
C ILE A 83 9.47 9.67 6.09
N ASP A 84 9.93 10.55 6.98
CA ASP A 84 9.26 10.78 8.26
C ASP A 84 7.84 11.30 8.04
N ARG A 85 7.68 12.28 7.14
CA ARG A 85 6.39 12.92 6.88
C ARG A 85 5.33 11.98 6.34
N ILE A 86 5.69 11.02 5.48
CA ILE A 86 4.76 10.01 4.97
C ILE A 86 4.48 8.90 6.00
N ASN A 87 5.38 8.69 6.97
CA ASN A 87 5.18 7.75 8.08
C ASN A 87 4.32 8.31 9.22
N TRP A 88 4.23 9.63 9.37
CA TRP A 88 3.44 10.24 10.43
C TRP A 88 1.95 9.88 10.33
N GLN A 89 1.28 9.98 11.47
CA GLN A 89 -0.16 9.76 11.52
C GLN A 89 -0.91 11.01 11.04
N THR A 90 -2.08 10.80 10.46
CA THR A 90 -2.96 11.88 10.05
C THR A 90 -3.20 12.86 11.20
N GLY A 91 -3.02 14.15 10.95
CA GLY A 91 -3.17 15.21 11.94
C GLY A 91 -1.89 15.61 12.67
N GLN A 92 -0.78 14.89 12.51
CA GLN A 92 0.52 15.36 12.99
C GLN A 92 1.01 16.55 12.13
N GLY A 93 1.64 17.54 12.78
CA GLY A 93 2.16 18.72 12.07
C GLY A 93 3.24 18.34 11.06
N GLY A 94 2.99 18.61 9.79
CA GLY A 94 3.89 18.25 8.69
C GLY A 94 3.66 16.89 8.06
N PHE A 95 2.62 16.17 8.50
CA PHE A 95 2.13 14.94 7.85
C PHE A 95 1.90 15.14 6.35
N MET A 96 2.22 14.12 5.56
CA MET A 96 1.97 14.08 4.11
C MET A 96 1.26 12.78 3.70
N PRO A 97 0.34 12.84 2.73
CA PRO A 97 -0.12 14.01 1.96
C PRO A 97 -0.94 15.00 2.82
N LEU A 98 -0.63 16.29 2.71
CA LEU A 98 -1.34 17.32 3.48
C LEU A 98 -2.82 17.38 3.10
N GLY A 99 -3.70 17.26 4.09
CA GLY A 99 -5.14 17.24 3.89
C GLY A 99 -5.71 15.93 3.30
N GLY A 100 -4.85 14.96 3.01
CA GLY A 100 -5.22 13.63 2.53
C GLY A 100 -5.24 12.56 3.62
N THR A 101 -5.42 11.32 3.19
CA THR A 101 -5.24 10.13 4.03
C THR A 101 -3.79 9.66 3.99
N ARG A 102 -3.34 9.01 5.07
CA ARG A 102 -2.02 8.39 5.12
C ARG A 102 -1.90 7.32 4.02
N LEU A 103 -0.74 7.26 3.38
CA LEU A 103 -0.45 6.19 2.44
C LEU A 103 -0.60 4.82 3.12
N PRO A 104 -1.09 3.80 2.40
CA PRO A 104 -0.99 2.41 2.86
C PRO A 104 0.44 2.05 3.22
N GLN A 105 0.61 1.27 4.31
CA GLN A 105 1.95 0.95 4.83
C GLN A 105 2.82 0.25 3.79
N ASN A 106 2.25 -0.64 3.00
CA ASN A 106 2.99 -1.34 1.93
C ASN A 106 3.59 -0.41 0.88
N LEU A 107 2.95 0.73 0.56
CA LEU A 107 3.52 1.73 -0.35
C LEU A 107 4.67 2.51 0.29
N ILE A 108 4.55 2.79 1.60
CA ILE A 108 5.64 3.42 2.36
C ILE A 108 6.84 2.47 2.43
N ASP A 109 6.59 1.19 2.69
CA ASP A 109 7.62 0.16 2.77
C ASP A 109 8.37 -0.01 1.44
N LEU A 110 7.66 0.05 0.31
CA LEU A 110 8.29 0.05 -1.03
C LEU A 110 9.23 1.24 -1.23
N ILE A 111 8.86 2.43 -0.79
CA ILE A 111 9.72 3.62 -0.89
C ILE A 111 10.97 3.46 -0.03
N ILE A 112 10.81 2.95 1.20
CA ILE A 112 11.93 2.71 2.12
C ILE A 112 12.85 1.61 1.59
N GLN A 113 12.30 0.54 1.03
CA GLN A 113 13.07 -0.52 0.42
C GLN A 113 13.86 -0.01 -0.78
N TRP A 114 13.24 0.76 -1.68
CA TRP A 114 13.91 1.41 -2.81
C TRP A 114 15.10 2.29 -2.37
N GLN A 115 14.92 3.04 -1.28
CA GLN A 115 16.02 3.80 -0.67
C GLN A 115 17.15 2.86 -0.21
N SER A 116 16.81 1.76 0.47
CA SER A 116 17.79 0.81 1.01
C SER A 116 18.55 0.04 -0.09
N GLU A 117 17.93 -0.16 -1.25
CA GLU A 117 18.51 -0.79 -2.43
C GLU A 117 19.36 0.17 -3.28
N GLY A 118 19.52 1.42 -2.85
CA GLY A 118 20.40 2.39 -3.50
C GLY A 118 19.74 3.17 -4.64
N PHE A 119 18.41 3.28 -4.63
CA PHE A 119 17.64 4.08 -5.59
C PHE A 119 17.78 3.58 -7.04
N VAL A 120 17.47 2.32 -7.30
CA VAL A 120 17.50 1.79 -8.67
C VAL A 120 16.51 2.54 -9.56
N GLU A 121 16.95 3.00 -10.74
CA GLU A 121 16.14 3.79 -11.68
C GLU A 121 15.19 2.97 -12.55
#